data_dfa4b0e4e20841ef00b27846234abd4a
#
_entry.id   dfa4b0e4e20841ef00b27846234abd4a
#
_cell.length_a   1.000
_cell.length_b   1.000
_cell.length_c   1.000
_cell.angle_alpha   90.00
_cell.angle_beta   90.00
_cell.angle_gamma   90.00
#
_symmetry.space_group_name_H-M   'P 1'
#
loop_
_entity.id
_entity.type
_entity.pdbx_description
1 polymer ?
#
loop_
_entity_poly.entity_id
_entity_poly.type
_entity_poly.pdbx_seq_one_letter_code
_entity_poly.pdbx_strand_id
1 'polypeptide(L)'
;MARLNECILYRNFEHGETLDKMAELMNAWEQKAPDLKDKEGMFFECANGLVEMAGSYGFSGNLWHCYLTFLLVNNENAFSTACEIRGAVNGSINELALNDFGVFKELYDFDLTVLDEAFGILCCKILKDYTNTGSNSKMFNSRIRDRICDLSQILAAAETTEEFMKDMVQFYKDFGVGKLGLHKAFRVGHDENDNVEIQPITRIAHVKLEDLVGYEIPKQKLIENTEAFVRGRKANNCLLFGDAGTGKSSSIKGILNRYYDEGLRIIEVYKHQFQDLNDVIAQIKNRNYKFIIYMDDLSFEEFEIEYKYLKAVIEGGLEKKPDNILIYATSNRRHLVREKSSDKLEIMDDDDLHSSDTVQEKLSLVYRFGVRIYYGAPSKKEFQTIVKALAQRNGITMPEDELLLEANKWELSRGGLTGRTAQQFIDHLLGKVEE
;
A
#
# COMPACT_ATOMS: atom_id res chain seq x y z
N MET A 1 -25.64 -9.00 -27.00
CA MET A 1 -24.43 -9.69 -27.48
C MET A 1 -23.22 -9.12 -26.74
N ALA A 2 -22.60 -9.86 -25.85
CA ALA A 2 -21.41 -9.37 -25.17
C ALA A 2 -20.26 -9.17 -26.16
N ARG A 3 -19.96 -7.92 -26.51
CA ARG A 3 -19.05 -7.54 -27.61
C ARG A 3 -17.68 -7.15 -27.08
N LEU A 4 -17.07 -7.97 -26.21
CA LEU A 4 -15.76 -7.68 -25.60
C LEU A 4 -14.68 -7.31 -26.62
N ASN A 5 -14.73 -7.90 -27.82
CA ASN A 5 -13.78 -7.59 -28.89
C ASN A 5 -13.91 -6.16 -29.41
N GLU A 6 -15.03 -5.47 -29.15
CA GLU A 6 -15.28 -4.08 -29.53
C GLU A 6 -14.75 -3.08 -28.50
N CYS A 7 -14.31 -3.53 -27.31
CA CYS A 7 -13.66 -2.67 -26.35
C CYS A 7 -12.34 -2.13 -26.91
N ILE A 8 -12.07 -0.85 -26.70
CA ILE A 8 -10.91 -0.15 -27.22
C ILE A 8 -9.92 0.16 -26.11
N LEU A 9 -10.39 0.65 -24.96
CA LEU A 9 -9.59 1.08 -23.83
C LEU A 9 -9.46 -0.02 -22.78
N TYR A 10 -10.56 -0.71 -22.48
CA TYR A 10 -10.62 -1.75 -21.46
C TYR A 10 -10.33 -3.12 -22.08
N ARG A 11 -9.04 -3.46 -22.12
CA ARG A 11 -8.50 -4.70 -22.69
C ARG A 11 -7.44 -5.31 -21.78
N ASN A 12 -7.07 -6.57 -22.06
CA ASN A 12 -5.96 -7.27 -21.39
C ASN A 12 -6.10 -7.26 -19.85
N PHE A 13 -7.24 -7.73 -19.38
CA PHE A 13 -7.51 -7.78 -17.95
C PHE A 13 -6.64 -8.84 -17.27
N GLU A 14 -5.97 -8.48 -16.20
CA GLU A 14 -5.44 -9.44 -15.24
C GLU A 14 -6.65 -10.19 -14.65
N HIS A 15 -6.60 -11.53 -14.64
CA HIS A 15 -7.73 -12.41 -14.30
C HIS A 15 -8.94 -12.34 -15.28
N GLY A 16 -8.73 -11.97 -16.56
CA GLY A 16 -9.79 -11.83 -17.55
C GLY A 16 -10.36 -13.14 -18.11
N GLU A 17 -9.75 -14.31 -17.82
CA GLU A 17 -10.17 -15.60 -18.38
C GLU A 17 -11.64 -15.95 -18.12
N THR A 18 -12.14 -15.64 -16.91
CA THR A 18 -13.54 -15.86 -16.55
C THR A 18 -14.47 -14.92 -17.32
N LEU A 19 -14.02 -13.68 -17.63
CA LEU A 19 -14.77 -12.73 -18.44
C LEU A 19 -14.97 -13.26 -19.87
N ASP A 20 -13.90 -13.72 -20.50
CA ASP A 20 -13.94 -14.21 -21.88
C ASP A 20 -14.85 -15.42 -22.02
N LYS A 21 -14.71 -16.41 -21.13
CA LYS A 21 -15.54 -17.61 -21.10
C LYS A 21 -17.02 -17.30 -20.84
N MET A 22 -17.29 -16.39 -19.88
CA MET A 22 -18.68 -16.02 -19.57
C MET A 22 -19.32 -15.24 -20.73
N ALA A 23 -18.59 -14.34 -21.39
CA ALA A 23 -19.07 -13.65 -22.58
C ALA A 23 -19.38 -14.62 -23.74
N GLU A 24 -18.56 -15.68 -23.90
CA GLU A 24 -18.84 -16.75 -24.88
C GLU A 24 -20.14 -17.49 -24.54
N LEU A 25 -20.36 -17.83 -23.27
CA LEU A 25 -21.61 -18.50 -22.81
C LEU A 25 -22.84 -17.62 -23.04
N MET A 26 -22.74 -16.32 -22.69
CA MET A 26 -23.83 -15.35 -22.91
C MET A 26 -24.17 -15.22 -24.38
N ASN A 27 -23.17 -15.11 -25.25
CA ASN A 27 -23.36 -15.05 -26.69
C ASN A 27 -23.99 -16.33 -27.26
N ALA A 28 -23.54 -17.52 -26.81
CA ALA A 28 -24.11 -18.80 -27.23
C ALA A 28 -25.58 -18.91 -26.78
N TRP A 29 -25.92 -18.44 -25.60
CA TRP A 29 -27.31 -18.42 -25.12
C TRP A 29 -28.19 -17.48 -25.94
N GLU A 30 -27.77 -16.23 -26.18
CA GLU A 30 -28.52 -15.25 -26.97
C GLU A 30 -28.76 -15.73 -28.43
N GLN A 31 -27.76 -16.36 -29.03
CA GLN A 31 -27.82 -16.91 -30.37
C GLN A 31 -28.60 -18.23 -30.45
N LYS A 32 -29.04 -18.76 -29.29
CA LYS A 32 -29.67 -20.09 -29.21
C LYS A 32 -28.79 -21.15 -29.87
N ALA A 33 -27.49 -21.09 -29.63
CA ALA A 33 -26.52 -21.99 -30.25
C ALA A 33 -26.83 -23.45 -29.88
N PRO A 34 -26.81 -24.38 -30.85
CA PRO A 34 -27.18 -25.76 -30.60
C PRO A 34 -26.20 -26.51 -29.68
N ASP A 35 -24.96 -26.02 -29.59
CA ASP A 35 -23.86 -26.53 -28.76
C ASP A 35 -23.81 -25.91 -27.34
N LEU A 36 -24.80 -25.12 -26.97
CA LEU A 36 -24.81 -24.46 -25.63
C LEU A 36 -24.72 -25.49 -24.50
N LYS A 37 -25.42 -26.62 -24.60
CA LYS A 37 -25.38 -27.69 -23.59
C LYS A 37 -24.00 -28.33 -23.45
N ASP A 38 -23.22 -28.37 -24.52
CA ASP A 38 -21.86 -28.93 -24.49
C ASP A 38 -20.87 -27.99 -23.73
N LYS A 39 -21.29 -26.74 -23.51
CA LYS A 39 -20.50 -25.70 -22.77
C LYS A 39 -20.80 -25.68 -21.28
N GLU A 40 -21.55 -26.61 -20.71
CA GLU A 40 -21.84 -26.69 -19.27
C GLU A 40 -20.54 -26.73 -18.42
N GLY A 41 -19.52 -27.48 -18.88
CA GLY A 41 -18.21 -27.51 -18.21
C GLY A 41 -17.54 -26.16 -18.12
N MET A 42 -17.61 -25.34 -19.16
CA MET A 42 -17.07 -23.96 -19.16
C MET A 42 -17.81 -23.08 -18.15
N PHE A 43 -19.12 -23.26 -17.98
CA PHE A 43 -19.89 -22.55 -16.97
C PHE A 43 -19.40 -22.88 -15.55
N PHE A 44 -19.15 -24.17 -15.23
CA PHE A 44 -18.63 -24.54 -13.92
C PHE A 44 -17.20 -24.01 -13.67
N GLU A 45 -16.37 -23.90 -14.70
CA GLU A 45 -15.06 -23.23 -14.60
C GLU A 45 -15.23 -21.74 -14.25
N CYS A 46 -16.17 -21.03 -14.91
CA CYS A 46 -16.48 -19.64 -14.59
C CYS A 46 -17.00 -19.50 -13.16
N ALA A 47 -17.94 -20.34 -12.74
CA ALA A 47 -18.49 -20.34 -11.39
C ALA A 47 -17.39 -20.58 -10.33
N ASN A 48 -16.49 -21.53 -10.58
CA ASN A 48 -15.33 -21.76 -9.72
C ASN A 48 -14.45 -20.52 -9.63
N GLY A 49 -14.10 -19.87 -10.75
CA GLY A 49 -13.31 -18.65 -10.79
C GLY A 49 -13.92 -17.52 -9.95
N LEU A 50 -15.24 -17.31 -10.04
CA LEU A 50 -15.96 -16.31 -9.24
C LEU A 50 -15.92 -16.64 -7.73
N VAL A 51 -16.08 -17.90 -7.35
CA VAL A 51 -16.04 -18.35 -5.95
C VAL A 51 -14.63 -18.25 -5.37
N GLU A 52 -13.60 -18.64 -6.13
CA GLU A 52 -12.19 -18.49 -5.72
C GLU A 52 -11.82 -17.02 -5.51
N MET A 53 -12.28 -16.14 -6.39
CA MET A 53 -12.10 -14.70 -6.20
C MET A 53 -12.87 -14.19 -4.97
N ALA A 54 -14.09 -14.63 -4.74
CA ALA A 54 -14.84 -14.27 -3.55
C ALA A 54 -14.11 -14.73 -2.28
N GLY A 55 -13.51 -15.93 -2.27
CA GLY A 55 -12.68 -16.42 -1.17
C GLY A 55 -11.39 -15.61 -0.96
N SER A 56 -10.74 -15.23 -2.05
CA SER A 56 -9.46 -14.49 -2.01
C SER A 56 -9.63 -13.03 -1.62
N TYR A 57 -10.63 -12.35 -2.18
CA TYR A 57 -10.87 -10.92 -1.98
C TYR A 57 -11.97 -10.60 -0.95
N GLY A 58 -12.73 -11.61 -0.55
CA GLY A 58 -13.80 -11.47 0.44
C GLY A 58 -15.11 -10.91 -0.11
N PHE A 59 -15.37 -11.05 -1.42
CA PHE A 59 -16.58 -10.54 -2.05
C PHE A 59 -17.84 -11.26 -1.57
N SER A 60 -18.95 -10.52 -1.50
CA SER A 60 -20.29 -11.00 -1.18
C SER A 60 -21.34 -10.25 -2.00
N GLY A 61 -22.56 -10.79 -2.07
CA GLY A 61 -23.61 -10.29 -2.94
C GLY A 61 -23.51 -10.89 -4.34
N ASN A 62 -23.75 -10.11 -5.38
CA ASN A 62 -23.64 -10.58 -6.78
C ASN A 62 -22.17 -10.71 -7.18
N LEU A 63 -21.66 -11.93 -7.19
CA LEU A 63 -20.25 -12.20 -7.51
C LEU A 63 -19.86 -11.81 -8.93
N TRP A 64 -20.79 -11.93 -9.91
CA TRP A 64 -20.53 -11.48 -11.27
C TRP A 64 -20.30 -9.98 -11.34
N HIS A 65 -21.17 -9.19 -10.69
CA HIS A 65 -21.02 -7.74 -10.63
C HIS A 65 -19.75 -7.34 -9.86
N CYS A 66 -19.45 -7.98 -8.73
CA CYS A 66 -18.20 -7.75 -8.00
C CYS A 66 -16.97 -8.04 -8.87
N TYR A 67 -17.01 -9.13 -9.65
CA TYR A 67 -15.93 -9.49 -10.56
C TYR A 67 -15.73 -8.47 -11.68
N LEU A 68 -16.81 -8.04 -12.34
CA LEU A 68 -16.75 -7.01 -13.39
C LEU A 68 -16.22 -5.68 -12.82
N THR A 69 -16.70 -5.29 -11.63
CA THR A 69 -16.19 -4.09 -10.93
C THR A 69 -14.70 -4.22 -10.65
N PHE A 70 -14.26 -5.37 -10.15
CA PHE A 70 -12.86 -5.65 -9.85
C PHE A 70 -11.99 -5.48 -11.12
N LEU A 71 -12.42 -6.01 -12.25
CA LEU A 71 -11.69 -5.86 -13.51
C LEU A 71 -11.58 -4.39 -13.93
N LEU A 72 -12.68 -3.63 -13.89
CA LEU A 72 -12.71 -2.22 -14.26
C LEU A 72 -11.83 -1.35 -13.35
N VAL A 73 -11.89 -1.60 -12.04
CA VAL A 73 -11.12 -0.84 -11.04
C VAL A 73 -9.62 -1.11 -11.15
N ASN A 74 -9.23 -2.32 -11.55
CA ASN A 74 -7.82 -2.69 -11.69
C ASN A 74 -7.24 -2.38 -13.09
N ASN A 75 -8.05 -2.08 -14.10
CA ASN A 75 -7.56 -1.85 -15.45
C ASN A 75 -7.00 -0.43 -15.60
N GLU A 76 -5.68 -0.31 -15.55
CA GLU A 76 -4.95 0.94 -15.79
C GLU A 76 -4.85 1.19 -17.30
N ASN A 77 -5.61 2.15 -17.81
CA ASN A 77 -5.58 2.59 -19.20
C ASN A 77 -5.54 4.12 -19.30
N ALA A 78 -5.46 4.64 -20.53
CA ALA A 78 -5.36 6.10 -20.77
C ALA A 78 -6.54 6.88 -20.20
N PHE A 79 -7.76 6.32 -20.20
CA PHE A 79 -8.95 6.95 -19.66
C PHE A 79 -8.98 6.89 -18.13
N SER A 80 -8.84 5.70 -17.55
CA SER A 80 -8.92 5.50 -16.10
C SER A 80 -7.83 6.29 -15.36
N THR A 81 -6.60 6.33 -15.89
CA THR A 81 -5.49 7.12 -15.35
C THR A 81 -5.73 8.62 -15.47
N ALA A 82 -6.31 9.09 -16.60
CA ALA A 82 -6.67 10.49 -16.75
C ALA A 82 -7.75 10.93 -15.75
N CYS A 83 -8.76 10.06 -15.52
CA CYS A 83 -9.81 10.30 -14.52
C CYS A 83 -9.27 10.33 -13.09
N GLU A 84 -8.32 9.47 -12.75
CA GLU A 84 -7.62 9.50 -11.46
C GLU A 84 -6.97 10.87 -11.22
N ILE A 85 -6.28 11.41 -12.24
CA ILE A 85 -5.49 12.64 -12.09
C ILE A 85 -6.37 13.89 -12.11
N ARG A 86 -7.38 13.93 -12.98
CA ARG A 86 -8.15 15.15 -13.29
C ARG A 86 -9.63 15.06 -12.96
N GLY A 87 -10.14 13.88 -12.62
CA GLY A 87 -11.56 13.59 -12.56
C GLY A 87 -12.15 13.49 -13.98
N ALA A 88 -13.37 13.98 -14.16
CA ALA A 88 -14.00 13.97 -15.48
C ALA A 88 -13.12 14.71 -16.51
N VAL A 89 -12.76 14.03 -17.58
CA VAL A 89 -11.97 14.57 -18.70
C VAL A 89 -12.90 14.88 -19.88
N ASN A 90 -12.52 15.88 -20.70
CA ASN A 90 -13.23 16.20 -21.93
C ASN A 90 -12.39 15.76 -23.12
N GLY A 91 -13.04 15.23 -24.15
CA GLY A 91 -12.36 14.85 -25.39
C GLY A 91 -12.84 13.51 -25.97
N SER A 92 -12.30 13.14 -27.12
CA SER A 92 -12.69 11.92 -27.86
C SER A 92 -12.47 10.62 -27.07
N ILE A 93 -11.59 10.64 -26.07
CA ILE A 93 -11.37 9.47 -25.19
C ILE A 93 -12.63 9.09 -24.41
N ASN A 94 -13.53 10.07 -24.13
CA ASN A 94 -14.79 9.80 -23.45
C ASN A 94 -15.76 9.02 -24.31
N GLU A 95 -15.80 9.30 -25.63
CA GLU A 95 -16.63 8.54 -26.57
C GLU A 95 -16.17 7.10 -26.69
N LEU A 96 -14.84 6.88 -26.68
CA LEU A 96 -14.26 5.54 -26.67
C LEU A 96 -14.56 4.81 -25.36
N ALA A 97 -14.44 5.50 -24.21
CA ALA A 97 -14.78 4.95 -22.90
C ALA A 97 -16.27 4.65 -22.79
N LEU A 98 -17.14 5.51 -23.30
CA LEU A 98 -18.57 5.30 -23.32
C LEU A 98 -18.95 4.04 -24.13
N ASN A 99 -18.30 3.82 -25.29
CA ASN A 99 -18.45 2.59 -26.04
C ASN A 99 -18.12 1.35 -25.18
N ASP A 100 -16.98 1.36 -24.52
CA ASP A 100 -16.53 0.24 -23.70
C ASP A 100 -17.44 0.03 -22.47
N PHE A 101 -17.85 1.11 -21.81
CA PHE A 101 -18.82 1.02 -20.71
C PHE A 101 -20.20 0.54 -21.17
N GLY A 102 -20.59 0.80 -22.44
CA GLY A 102 -21.78 0.21 -23.04
C GLY A 102 -21.70 -1.33 -23.07
N VAL A 103 -20.53 -1.87 -23.45
CA VAL A 103 -20.30 -3.32 -23.42
C VAL A 103 -20.35 -3.86 -21.99
N PHE A 104 -19.72 -3.17 -21.02
CA PHE A 104 -19.77 -3.59 -19.62
C PHE A 104 -21.17 -3.48 -19.03
N LYS A 105 -21.96 -2.48 -19.42
CA LYS A 105 -23.35 -2.32 -19.01
C LYS A 105 -24.20 -3.49 -19.49
N GLU A 106 -24.03 -3.92 -20.75
CA GLU A 106 -24.68 -5.13 -21.27
C GLU A 106 -24.33 -6.38 -20.42
N LEU A 107 -23.05 -6.54 -20.00
CA LEU A 107 -22.61 -7.62 -19.12
C LEU A 107 -23.22 -7.55 -17.71
N TYR A 108 -23.41 -6.34 -17.19
CA TYR A 108 -24.06 -6.12 -15.91
C TYR A 108 -25.54 -6.42 -15.92
N ASP A 109 -26.22 -6.04 -17.01
CA ASP A 109 -27.67 -6.20 -17.16
C ASP A 109 -28.07 -7.63 -17.50
N PHE A 110 -27.11 -8.47 -17.90
CA PHE A 110 -27.38 -9.86 -18.24
C PHE A 110 -27.76 -10.68 -17.00
N ASP A 111 -28.96 -11.23 -16.98
CA ASP A 111 -29.40 -12.09 -15.88
C ASP A 111 -28.83 -13.51 -16.03
N LEU A 112 -27.77 -13.80 -15.28
CA LEU A 112 -27.13 -15.13 -15.29
C LEU A 112 -28.08 -16.29 -14.98
N THR A 113 -29.23 -16.05 -14.33
CA THR A 113 -30.18 -17.12 -13.97
C THR A 113 -30.78 -17.83 -15.20
N VAL A 114 -30.74 -17.20 -16.38
CA VAL A 114 -31.14 -17.85 -17.64
C VAL A 114 -30.24 -19.02 -18.00
N LEU A 115 -28.99 -19.02 -17.55
CA LEU A 115 -28.08 -20.16 -17.73
C LEU A 115 -28.42 -21.31 -16.80
N ASP A 116 -28.97 -21.04 -15.60
CA ASP A 116 -29.48 -22.10 -14.71
C ASP A 116 -30.60 -22.90 -15.40
N GLU A 117 -31.50 -22.18 -16.09
CA GLU A 117 -32.59 -22.84 -16.88
C GLU A 117 -32.05 -23.62 -18.07
N ALA A 118 -31.05 -23.05 -18.76
CA ALA A 118 -30.45 -23.68 -19.95
C ALA A 118 -29.72 -24.99 -19.62
N PHE A 119 -29.00 -25.03 -18.50
CA PHE A 119 -28.21 -26.17 -18.05
C PHE A 119 -28.95 -27.09 -17.06
N GLY A 120 -30.10 -26.64 -16.49
CA GLY A 120 -30.86 -27.42 -15.50
C GLY A 120 -30.20 -27.43 -14.11
N ILE A 121 -29.53 -26.34 -13.72
CA ILE A 121 -28.79 -26.17 -12.47
C ILE A 121 -29.36 -25.04 -11.60
N LEU A 122 -28.83 -24.83 -10.40
CA LEU A 122 -29.23 -23.75 -9.50
C LEU A 122 -28.02 -22.95 -8.98
N CYS A 123 -27.01 -22.80 -9.80
CA CYS A 123 -25.75 -22.19 -9.41
C CYS A 123 -25.81 -20.65 -9.47
N CYS A 124 -26.35 -20.09 -10.56
CA CYS A 124 -26.38 -18.64 -10.78
C CYS A 124 -27.16 -17.88 -9.71
N LYS A 125 -28.25 -18.49 -9.21
CA LYS A 125 -29.02 -17.92 -8.11
C LYS A 125 -28.17 -17.76 -6.82
N ILE A 126 -27.30 -18.74 -6.55
CA ILE A 126 -26.38 -18.69 -5.39
C ILE A 126 -25.28 -17.64 -5.64
N LEU A 127 -24.72 -17.56 -6.85
CA LEU A 127 -23.70 -16.57 -7.20
C LEU A 127 -24.22 -15.13 -7.17
N LYS A 128 -25.52 -14.93 -7.41
CA LYS A 128 -26.20 -13.63 -7.39
C LYS A 128 -26.41 -13.09 -5.96
N ASP A 129 -26.53 -13.99 -4.98
CA ASP A 129 -26.75 -13.64 -3.57
C ASP A 129 -25.79 -14.41 -2.67
N TYR A 130 -24.51 -14.31 -2.98
CA TYR A 130 -23.44 -15.06 -2.32
C TYR A 130 -23.11 -14.46 -0.96
N THR A 131 -23.11 -15.29 0.08
CA THR A 131 -22.71 -14.91 1.43
C THR A 131 -21.34 -15.50 1.75
N ASN A 132 -20.35 -14.61 1.91
CA ASN A 132 -19.02 -15.02 2.35
C ASN A 132 -18.97 -15.02 3.88
N THR A 133 -18.76 -16.21 4.48
CA THR A 133 -18.63 -16.38 5.93
C THR A 133 -17.21 -16.11 6.44
N GLY A 134 -16.23 -15.96 5.55
CA GLY A 134 -14.85 -15.64 5.87
C GLY A 134 -14.68 -14.17 6.20
N SER A 135 -14.43 -13.83 7.46
CA SER A 135 -14.24 -12.45 7.90
C SER A 135 -12.96 -11.78 7.37
N ASN A 136 -12.04 -12.55 6.77
CA ASN A 136 -10.72 -12.05 6.38
C ASN A 136 -10.40 -12.40 4.92
N SER A 137 -10.45 -11.39 4.07
CA SER A 137 -9.83 -11.44 2.74
C SER A 137 -8.31 -11.65 2.86
N LYS A 138 -7.74 -12.50 2.00
CA LYS A 138 -6.29 -12.71 1.92
C LYS A 138 -5.58 -11.57 1.17
N MET A 139 -6.24 -10.96 0.19
CA MET A 139 -5.67 -10.00 -0.77
C MET A 139 -6.02 -8.55 -0.44
N PHE A 140 -7.26 -8.26 -0.05
CA PHE A 140 -7.73 -6.92 0.28
C PHE A 140 -8.03 -6.79 1.77
N ASN A 141 -7.83 -5.59 2.31
CA ASN A 141 -8.44 -5.27 3.59
C ASN A 141 -9.95 -5.06 3.41
N SER A 142 -10.70 -5.18 4.50
CA SER A 142 -12.18 -5.07 4.49
C SER A 142 -12.68 -3.80 3.80
N ARG A 143 -11.97 -2.70 3.94
CA ARG A 143 -12.32 -1.40 3.37
C ARG A 143 -12.26 -1.38 1.84
N ILE A 144 -11.23 -2.01 1.23
CA ILE A 144 -11.12 -2.10 -0.24
C ILE A 144 -12.20 -3.02 -0.79
N ARG A 145 -12.40 -4.16 -0.15
CA ARG A 145 -13.49 -5.08 -0.45
C ARG A 145 -14.84 -4.38 -0.45
N ASP A 146 -15.13 -3.66 0.65
CA ASP A 146 -16.41 -3.01 0.83
C ASP A 146 -16.64 -1.94 -0.26
N ARG A 147 -15.61 -1.15 -0.61
CA ARG A 147 -15.67 -0.18 -1.72
C ARG A 147 -15.97 -0.82 -3.08
N ILE A 148 -15.37 -1.98 -3.37
CA ILE A 148 -15.65 -2.70 -4.63
C ILE A 148 -17.08 -3.27 -4.62
N CYS A 149 -17.51 -3.85 -3.50
CA CYS A 149 -18.87 -4.36 -3.38
C CYS A 149 -19.92 -3.23 -3.44
N ASP A 150 -19.67 -2.09 -2.79
CA ASP A 150 -20.56 -0.93 -2.85
C ASP A 150 -20.63 -0.36 -4.28
N LEU A 151 -19.47 -0.19 -4.94
CA LEU A 151 -19.44 0.26 -6.34
C LEU A 151 -20.19 -0.71 -7.26
N SER A 152 -20.06 -2.02 -7.04
CA SER A 152 -20.77 -3.01 -7.85
C SER A 152 -22.29 -2.86 -7.79
N GLN A 153 -22.83 -2.47 -6.64
CA GLN A 153 -24.24 -2.19 -6.46
C GLN A 153 -24.66 -0.88 -7.13
N ILE A 154 -23.83 0.16 -7.03
CA ILE A 154 -24.06 1.45 -7.69
C ILE A 154 -24.09 1.26 -9.22
N LEU A 155 -23.10 0.56 -9.78
CA LEU A 155 -23.02 0.29 -11.21
C LEU A 155 -24.19 -0.58 -11.72
N ALA A 156 -24.63 -1.53 -10.91
CA ALA A 156 -25.81 -2.35 -11.24
C ALA A 156 -27.12 -1.54 -11.24
N ALA A 157 -27.20 -0.46 -10.47
CA ALA A 157 -28.36 0.41 -10.40
C ALA A 157 -28.37 1.51 -11.49
N ALA A 158 -27.28 1.74 -12.19
CA ALA A 158 -27.20 2.72 -13.26
C ALA A 158 -28.18 2.35 -14.40
N GLU A 159 -29.05 3.28 -14.80
CA GLU A 159 -30.03 3.03 -15.87
C GLU A 159 -29.42 3.20 -17.26
N THR A 160 -28.44 4.09 -17.39
CA THR A 160 -27.80 4.43 -18.67
C THR A 160 -26.27 4.18 -18.62
N THR A 161 -25.66 4.06 -19.80
CA THR A 161 -24.20 3.95 -19.93
C THR A 161 -23.49 5.22 -19.43
N GLU A 162 -24.11 6.38 -19.61
CA GLU A 162 -23.57 7.65 -19.13
C GLU A 162 -23.54 7.72 -17.59
N GLU A 163 -24.55 7.19 -16.93
CA GLU A 163 -24.58 7.07 -15.46
C GLU A 163 -23.51 6.10 -14.99
N PHE A 164 -23.42 4.92 -15.60
CA PHE A 164 -22.39 3.94 -15.32
C PHE A 164 -20.98 4.53 -15.46
N MET A 165 -20.71 5.22 -16.55
CA MET A 165 -19.45 5.94 -16.78
C MET A 165 -19.19 7.01 -15.72
N LYS A 166 -20.21 7.80 -15.36
CA LYS A 166 -20.09 8.86 -14.34
C LYS A 166 -19.69 8.29 -12.99
N ASP A 167 -20.28 7.18 -12.58
CA ASP A 167 -19.98 6.53 -11.30
C ASP A 167 -18.56 5.94 -11.30
N MET A 168 -18.13 5.34 -12.41
CA MET A 168 -16.76 4.88 -12.59
C MET A 168 -15.75 6.04 -12.54
N VAL A 169 -16.01 7.15 -13.21
CA VAL A 169 -15.16 8.36 -13.18
C VAL A 169 -15.04 8.90 -11.76
N GLN A 170 -16.16 8.96 -11.03
CA GLN A 170 -16.16 9.41 -9.64
C GLN A 170 -15.33 8.48 -8.76
N PHE A 171 -15.46 7.17 -8.95
CA PHE A 171 -14.64 6.20 -8.23
C PHE A 171 -13.14 6.38 -8.51
N TYR A 172 -12.74 6.51 -9.78
CA TYR A 172 -11.34 6.72 -10.14
C TYR A 172 -10.77 8.02 -9.55
N LYS A 173 -11.57 9.06 -9.48
CA LYS A 173 -11.18 10.34 -8.87
C LYS A 173 -10.97 10.21 -7.36
N ASP A 174 -11.86 9.51 -6.68
CA ASP A 174 -11.88 9.45 -5.21
C ASP A 174 -10.91 8.40 -4.66
N PHE A 175 -10.77 7.28 -5.36
CA PHE A 175 -10.03 6.11 -4.87
C PHE A 175 -8.88 5.68 -5.77
N GLY A 176 -8.83 6.18 -7.02
CA GLY A 176 -7.81 5.85 -8.01
C GLY A 176 -8.07 4.55 -8.77
N VAL A 177 -7.09 4.15 -9.57
CA VAL A 177 -7.14 2.98 -10.43
C VAL A 177 -5.95 2.05 -10.17
N GLY A 178 -6.17 0.75 -10.36
CA GLY A 178 -5.15 -0.27 -10.27
C GLY A 178 -4.55 -0.45 -8.88
N LYS A 179 -3.42 -1.14 -8.82
CA LYS A 179 -2.76 -1.47 -7.57
C LYS A 179 -2.38 -0.24 -6.73
N LEU A 180 -1.97 0.86 -7.35
CA LEU A 180 -1.59 2.09 -6.64
C LEU A 180 -2.80 2.82 -6.02
N GLY A 181 -3.98 2.69 -6.61
CA GLY A 181 -5.23 3.20 -6.04
C GLY A 181 -5.70 2.39 -4.84
N LEU A 182 -5.71 1.08 -4.98
CA LEU A 182 -6.31 0.16 -4.02
C LEU A 182 -5.45 -0.12 -2.79
N HIS A 183 -4.12 -0.06 -2.90
CA HIS A 183 -3.21 -0.40 -1.80
C HIS A 183 -2.49 0.83 -1.24
N LYS A 184 -2.08 0.76 0.02
CA LYS A 184 -1.44 1.87 0.73
C LYS A 184 0.07 1.74 0.88
N ALA A 185 0.60 0.52 0.82
CA ALA A 185 2.04 0.30 0.86
C ALA A 185 2.48 -0.74 -0.15
N PHE A 186 3.71 -0.57 -0.60
CA PHE A 186 4.32 -1.34 -1.67
C PHE A 186 5.78 -1.65 -1.33
N ARG A 187 6.31 -2.64 -2.02
CA ARG A 187 7.74 -2.95 -2.08
C ARG A 187 8.18 -3.02 -3.54
N VAL A 188 9.47 -2.90 -3.76
CA VAL A 188 10.07 -3.09 -5.07
C VAL A 188 10.30 -4.58 -5.30
N GLY A 189 9.99 -5.06 -6.50
CA GLY A 189 10.27 -6.39 -7.00
C GLY A 189 10.67 -6.31 -8.46
N HIS A 190 10.83 -7.47 -9.10
CA HIS A 190 11.10 -7.57 -10.53
C HIS A 190 10.11 -8.57 -11.15
N ASP A 191 9.71 -8.31 -12.38
CA ASP A 191 8.89 -9.21 -13.17
C ASP A 191 9.72 -10.36 -13.80
N GLU A 192 9.10 -11.24 -14.56
CA GLU A 192 9.77 -12.36 -15.24
C GLU A 192 10.82 -11.92 -16.29
N ASN A 193 10.76 -10.65 -16.73
CA ASN A 193 11.70 -10.05 -17.68
C ASN A 193 12.75 -9.15 -16.98
N ASP A 194 12.84 -9.24 -15.65
CA ASP A 194 13.75 -8.43 -14.82
C ASP A 194 13.44 -6.92 -14.85
N ASN A 195 12.23 -6.51 -15.23
CA ASN A 195 11.80 -5.11 -15.11
C ASN A 195 11.34 -4.80 -13.70
N VAL A 196 11.62 -3.59 -13.25
CA VAL A 196 11.21 -3.13 -11.91
C VAL A 196 9.69 -3.08 -11.80
N GLU A 197 9.16 -3.77 -10.81
CA GLU A 197 7.74 -3.83 -10.50
C GLU A 197 7.44 -3.34 -9.08
N ILE A 198 6.43 -2.47 -8.94
CA ILE A 198 5.91 -2.04 -7.64
C ILE A 198 4.83 -3.04 -7.19
N GLN A 199 5.13 -3.83 -6.16
CA GLN A 199 4.27 -4.91 -5.65
C GLN A 199 3.55 -4.47 -4.38
N PRO A 200 2.22 -4.70 -4.23
CA PRO A 200 1.48 -4.31 -3.04
C PRO A 200 1.84 -5.14 -1.81
N ILE A 201 1.89 -4.49 -0.66
CA ILE A 201 1.97 -5.13 0.65
C ILE A 201 0.55 -5.23 1.22
N THR A 202 0.03 -6.45 1.28
CA THR A 202 -1.37 -6.70 1.68
C THR A 202 -1.58 -6.68 3.19
N ARG A 203 -0.56 -7.07 3.97
CA ARG A 203 -0.63 -7.14 5.44
C ARG A 203 0.28 -6.10 6.07
N ILE A 204 -0.27 -4.95 6.38
CA ILE A 204 0.43 -3.86 7.05
C ILE A 204 -0.01 -3.81 8.50
N ALA A 205 0.96 -3.67 9.42
CA ALA A 205 0.66 -3.50 10.83
C ALA A 205 -0.23 -2.26 11.05
N HIS A 206 -1.34 -2.44 11.75
CA HIS A 206 -2.27 -1.37 12.06
C HIS A 206 -1.76 -0.57 13.25
N VAL A 207 -0.73 0.26 13.02
CA VAL A 207 -0.14 1.16 14.02
C VAL A 207 -0.82 2.52 13.89
N LYS A 208 -1.32 3.07 15.00
CA LYS A 208 -1.74 4.47 15.09
C LYS A 208 -0.65 5.29 15.78
N LEU A 209 -0.48 6.55 15.38
CA LEU A 209 0.50 7.43 16.01
C LEU A 209 0.19 7.67 17.50
N GLU A 210 -1.07 7.67 17.86
CA GLU A 210 -1.57 7.80 19.23
C GLU A 210 -1.19 6.59 20.10
N ASP A 211 -0.92 5.44 19.47
CA ASP A 211 -0.50 4.22 20.17
C ASP A 211 0.98 4.26 20.58
N LEU A 212 1.77 5.12 19.95
CA LEU A 212 3.16 5.35 20.29
C LEU A 212 3.25 6.31 21.49
N VAL A 213 3.39 5.75 22.67
CA VAL A 213 3.49 6.51 23.93
C VAL A 213 4.85 7.22 24.00
N GLY A 214 4.82 8.51 24.34
CA GLY A 214 6.01 9.36 24.32
C GLY A 214 6.35 9.89 22.93
N TYR A 215 7.51 10.53 22.82
CA TYR A 215 8.01 11.10 21.56
C TYR A 215 7.11 12.16 20.91
N GLU A 216 6.38 12.95 21.72
CA GLU A 216 5.40 13.92 21.22
C GLU A 216 6.04 14.95 20.27
N ILE A 217 7.21 15.49 20.61
CA ILE A 217 7.94 16.45 19.76
C ILE A 217 8.41 15.79 18.44
N PRO A 218 9.07 14.61 18.46
CA PRO A 218 9.39 13.87 17.25
C PRO A 218 8.19 13.57 16.37
N LYS A 219 7.10 13.04 16.95
CA LYS A 219 5.87 12.76 16.25
C LYS A 219 5.27 14.01 15.59
N GLN A 220 5.20 15.12 16.32
CA GLN A 220 4.65 16.37 15.82
C GLN A 220 5.43 16.89 14.60
N LYS A 221 6.77 16.88 14.65
CA LYS A 221 7.62 17.27 13.51
C LYS A 221 7.38 16.40 12.28
N LEU A 222 7.22 15.07 12.49
CA LEU A 222 6.93 14.12 11.41
C LEU A 222 5.56 14.39 10.79
N ILE A 223 4.55 14.61 11.64
CA ILE A 223 3.18 14.96 11.23
C ILE A 223 3.17 16.24 10.41
N GLU A 224 3.78 17.33 10.90
CA GLU A 224 3.80 18.64 10.22
C GLU A 224 4.42 18.56 8.83
N ASN A 225 5.56 17.86 8.68
CA ASN A 225 6.20 17.68 7.37
C ASN A 225 5.35 16.83 6.42
N THR A 226 4.76 15.74 6.94
CA THR A 226 3.93 14.83 6.12
C THR A 226 2.61 15.49 5.73
N GLU A 227 1.96 16.20 6.64
CA GLU A 227 0.73 16.95 6.36
C GLU A 227 0.95 18.05 5.32
N ALA A 228 2.06 18.79 5.42
CA ALA A 228 2.42 19.78 4.40
C ALA A 228 2.56 19.12 3.02
N PHE A 229 3.20 17.95 2.95
CA PHE A 229 3.38 17.19 1.73
C PHE A 229 2.04 16.70 1.13
N VAL A 230 1.22 16.04 1.93
CA VAL A 230 -0.07 15.49 1.51
C VAL A 230 -0.99 16.60 0.99
N ARG A 231 -0.99 17.75 1.66
CA ARG A 231 -1.76 18.94 1.23
C ARG A 231 -1.12 19.74 0.10
N GLY A 232 -0.12 19.19 -0.59
CA GLY A 232 0.52 19.81 -1.75
C GLY A 232 1.38 21.05 -1.44
N ARG A 233 1.70 21.28 -0.16
CA ARG A 233 2.63 22.32 0.27
C ARG A 233 4.08 21.83 0.19
N LYS A 234 5.04 22.75 0.21
CA LYS A 234 6.46 22.40 0.24
C LYS A 234 6.80 21.60 1.51
N ALA A 235 7.45 20.46 1.31
CA ALA A 235 7.93 19.59 2.37
C ALA A 235 9.30 19.01 2.00
N ASN A 236 9.97 18.41 2.97
CA ASN A 236 11.34 17.94 2.83
C ASN A 236 11.45 16.43 2.98
N ASN A 237 12.51 15.86 2.40
CA ASN A 237 12.94 14.52 2.76
C ASN A 237 13.23 14.45 4.27
N CYS A 238 12.89 13.33 4.90
CA CYS A 238 12.93 13.20 6.35
C CYS A 238 13.81 12.03 6.79
N LEU A 239 14.70 12.29 7.75
CA LEU A 239 15.51 11.27 8.40
C LEU A 239 15.13 11.17 9.88
N LEU A 240 14.63 10.01 10.29
CA LEU A 240 14.40 9.64 11.68
C LEU A 240 15.63 8.88 12.17
N PHE A 241 16.37 9.42 13.13
CA PHE A 241 17.58 8.78 13.63
C PHE A 241 17.60 8.68 15.15
N GLY A 242 18.39 7.77 15.69
CA GLY A 242 18.53 7.59 17.15
C GLY A 242 18.49 6.13 17.56
N ASP A 243 18.24 5.87 18.83
CA ASP A 243 18.41 4.56 19.44
C ASP A 243 17.46 3.49 18.87
N ALA A 244 17.89 2.24 18.86
CA ALA A 244 17.06 1.12 18.39
C ALA A 244 15.84 0.92 19.30
N GLY A 245 14.71 0.51 18.71
CA GLY A 245 13.49 0.20 19.48
C GLY A 245 12.73 1.41 20.02
N THR A 246 13.02 2.63 19.54
CA THR A 246 12.37 3.88 19.98
C THR A 246 11.14 4.28 19.16
N GLY A 247 10.68 3.43 18.25
CA GLY A 247 9.43 3.66 17.51
C GLY A 247 9.58 4.41 16.17
N LYS A 248 10.79 4.59 15.63
CA LYS A 248 11.03 5.25 14.32
C LYS A 248 10.21 4.64 13.19
N SER A 249 10.38 3.35 12.92
CA SER A 249 9.65 2.63 11.86
C SER A 249 8.15 2.53 12.16
N SER A 250 7.77 2.44 13.43
CA SER A 250 6.36 2.48 13.85
C SER A 250 5.71 3.83 13.57
N SER A 251 6.45 4.93 13.72
CA SER A 251 5.97 6.29 13.37
C SER A 251 5.69 6.42 11.87
N ILE A 252 6.53 5.83 11.01
CA ILE A 252 6.29 5.80 9.56
C ILE A 252 5.02 5.00 9.22
N LYS A 253 4.81 3.85 9.86
CA LYS A 253 3.57 3.07 9.69
C LYS A 253 2.34 3.86 10.19
N GLY A 254 2.51 4.60 11.27
CA GLY A 254 1.45 5.45 11.82
C GLY A 254 1.04 6.59 10.89
N ILE A 255 1.98 7.30 10.26
CA ILE A 255 1.63 8.34 9.28
C ILE A 255 0.98 7.78 8.03
N LEU A 256 1.38 6.60 7.56
CA LEU A 256 0.72 5.93 6.46
C LEU A 256 -0.76 5.68 6.78
N ASN A 257 -1.04 5.10 7.94
CA ASN A 257 -2.42 4.81 8.35
C ASN A 257 -3.26 6.08 8.54
N ARG A 258 -2.64 7.18 8.97
CA ARG A 258 -3.31 8.46 9.17
C ARG A 258 -3.67 9.18 7.89
N TYR A 259 -2.77 9.18 6.89
CA TYR A 259 -2.90 9.98 5.68
C TYR A 259 -3.22 9.18 4.41
N TYR A 260 -3.43 7.87 4.51
CA TYR A 260 -3.77 7.05 3.35
C TYR A 260 -5.02 7.56 2.61
N ASP A 261 -6.06 7.94 3.35
CA ASP A 261 -7.31 8.45 2.77
C ASP A 261 -7.17 9.83 2.13
N GLU A 262 -6.14 10.57 2.53
CA GLU A 262 -5.73 11.82 1.90
C GLU A 262 -4.76 11.61 0.71
N GLY A 263 -4.59 10.36 0.26
CA GLY A 263 -3.78 10.02 -0.92
C GLY A 263 -2.33 9.66 -0.65
N LEU A 264 -1.90 9.47 0.60
CA LEU A 264 -0.54 9.03 0.89
C LEU A 264 -0.34 7.56 0.55
N ARG A 265 0.79 7.26 -0.09
CA ARG A 265 1.29 5.91 -0.39
C ARG A 265 2.73 5.77 0.06
N ILE A 266 3.14 4.58 0.50
CA ILE A 266 4.53 4.31 0.87
C ILE A 266 5.07 3.17 0.01
N ILE A 267 6.27 3.36 -0.53
CA ILE A 267 7.03 2.32 -1.22
C ILE A 267 8.27 2.02 -0.41
N GLU A 268 8.35 0.83 0.15
CA GLU A 268 9.51 0.35 0.88
C GLU A 268 10.58 -0.09 -0.11
N VAL A 269 11.80 0.45 0.05
CA VAL A 269 12.95 0.17 -0.80
C VAL A 269 14.11 -0.26 0.08
N TYR A 270 14.63 -1.44 -0.19
CA TYR A 270 15.79 -1.97 0.50
C TYR A 270 17.09 -1.45 -0.14
N LYS A 271 18.16 -1.41 0.62
CA LYS A 271 19.44 -0.84 0.20
C LYS A 271 19.97 -1.43 -1.13
N HIS A 272 19.88 -2.75 -1.32
CA HIS A 272 20.29 -3.43 -2.55
C HIS A 272 19.46 -3.05 -3.80
N GLN A 273 18.32 -2.38 -3.61
CA GLN A 273 17.41 -1.93 -4.68
C GLN A 273 17.57 -0.44 -5.03
N PHE A 274 18.61 0.23 -4.51
CA PHE A 274 18.77 1.66 -4.78
C PHE A 274 19.09 1.97 -6.26
N GLN A 275 19.62 1.02 -7.00
CA GLN A 275 19.78 1.13 -8.45
C GLN A 275 18.43 1.26 -9.17
N ASP A 276 17.35 0.70 -8.62
CA ASP A 276 16.01 0.66 -9.22
C ASP A 276 15.20 1.95 -8.93
N LEU A 277 15.73 2.86 -8.10
CA LEU A 277 14.99 4.06 -7.64
C LEU A 277 14.51 4.95 -8.79
N ASN A 278 15.28 5.07 -9.87
CA ASN A 278 14.89 5.88 -11.01
C ASN A 278 13.68 5.27 -11.73
N ASP A 279 13.62 3.94 -11.87
CA ASP A 279 12.53 3.23 -12.51
C ASP A 279 11.26 3.26 -11.63
N VAL A 280 11.43 3.14 -10.31
CA VAL A 280 10.34 3.35 -9.35
C VAL A 280 9.77 4.76 -9.48
N ILE A 281 10.63 5.79 -9.49
CA ILE A 281 10.22 7.19 -9.65
C ILE A 281 9.49 7.42 -10.98
N ALA A 282 10.01 6.86 -12.07
CA ALA A 282 9.39 6.98 -13.39
C ALA A 282 7.95 6.44 -13.43
N GLN A 283 7.66 5.35 -12.71
CA GLN A 283 6.33 4.75 -12.63
C GLN A 283 5.32 5.59 -11.82
N ILE A 284 5.79 6.39 -10.83
CA ILE A 284 4.90 7.07 -9.88
C ILE A 284 4.87 8.59 -10.02
N LYS A 285 5.83 9.21 -10.74
CA LYS A 285 5.99 10.67 -10.81
C LYS A 285 4.76 11.40 -11.40
N ASN A 286 3.99 10.74 -12.24
CA ASN A 286 2.81 11.32 -12.91
C ASN A 286 1.49 10.86 -12.29
N ARG A 287 1.51 10.14 -11.15
CA ARG A 287 0.30 9.69 -10.47
C ARG A 287 -0.24 10.76 -9.52
N ASN A 288 -1.53 10.72 -9.24
CA ASN A 288 -2.22 11.70 -8.40
C ASN A 288 -1.96 11.53 -6.89
N TYR A 289 -1.24 10.49 -6.48
CA TYR A 289 -0.93 10.24 -5.08
C TYR A 289 0.33 10.94 -4.62
N LYS A 290 0.47 11.05 -3.30
CA LYS A 290 1.70 11.47 -2.62
C LYS A 290 2.47 10.22 -2.18
N PHE A 291 3.66 10.04 -2.71
CA PHE A 291 4.49 8.88 -2.44
C PHE A 291 5.63 9.20 -1.48
N ILE A 292 5.77 8.39 -0.45
CA ILE A 292 6.98 8.36 0.37
C ILE A 292 7.76 7.11 -0.02
N ILE A 293 8.96 7.29 -0.58
CA ILE A 293 9.94 6.22 -0.73
C ILE A 293 10.58 6.02 0.64
N TYR A 294 10.37 4.87 1.24
CA TYR A 294 10.77 4.57 2.61
C TYR A 294 11.95 3.60 2.66
N MET A 295 12.97 3.96 3.42
CA MET A 295 14.18 3.17 3.64
C MET A 295 14.31 2.90 5.13
N ASP A 296 14.11 1.64 5.54
CA ASP A 296 14.25 1.24 6.94
C ASP A 296 15.69 0.88 7.27
N ASP A 297 16.14 1.27 8.47
CA ASP A 297 17.48 1.02 9.03
C ASP A 297 18.63 1.38 8.08
N LEU A 298 18.52 2.57 7.47
CA LEU A 298 19.52 3.06 6.51
C LEU A 298 20.87 3.28 7.19
N SER A 299 21.86 2.56 6.72
CA SER A 299 23.27 2.73 7.15
C SER A 299 24.20 2.29 6.02
N PHE A 300 25.35 2.95 5.93
CA PHE A 300 26.37 2.65 4.93
C PHE A 300 27.70 2.30 5.61
N GLU A 301 28.35 1.28 5.10
CA GLU A 301 29.75 0.98 5.40
C GLU A 301 30.67 1.82 4.49
N GLU A 302 31.95 1.86 4.81
CA GLU A 302 32.90 2.77 4.19
C GLU A 302 33.05 2.61 2.67
N PHE A 303 32.92 1.38 2.16
CA PHE A 303 33.18 1.03 0.75
C PHE A 303 31.90 0.75 -0.08
N GLU A 304 30.72 1.00 0.47
CA GLU A 304 29.47 0.74 -0.25
C GLU A 304 29.19 1.80 -1.30
N ILE A 305 28.78 1.36 -2.50
CA ILE A 305 28.47 2.25 -3.64
C ILE A 305 27.02 2.72 -3.62
N GLU A 306 26.14 2.04 -2.90
CA GLU A 306 24.70 2.27 -2.87
C GLU A 306 24.34 3.69 -2.45
N TYR A 307 25.17 4.34 -1.61
CA TYR A 307 24.96 5.74 -1.23
C TYR A 307 25.03 6.70 -2.44
N LYS A 308 25.77 6.35 -3.50
CA LYS A 308 25.88 7.18 -4.72
C LYS A 308 24.56 7.20 -5.49
N TYR A 309 23.87 6.05 -5.59
CA TYR A 309 22.56 5.98 -6.21
C TYR A 309 21.55 6.85 -5.43
N LEU A 310 21.49 6.69 -4.11
CA LEU A 310 20.61 7.49 -3.27
C LEU A 310 20.94 8.98 -3.36
N LYS A 311 22.23 9.35 -3.35
CA LYS A 311 22.68 10.74 -3.52
C LYS A 311 22.17 11.32 -4.84
N ALA A 312 22.36 10.60 -5.95
CA ALA A 312 21.92 11.04 -7.27
C ALA A 312 20.40 11.29 -7.32
N VAL A 313 19.62 10.41 -6.70
CA VAL A 313 18.16 10.53 -6.66
C VAL A 313 17.70 11.70 -5.76
N ILE A 314 18.35 11.90 -4.61
CA ILE A 314 17.99 13.01 -3.69
C ILE A 314 18.40 14.37 -4.26
N GLU A 315 19.55 14.46 -4.92
CA GLU A 315 20.02 15.71 -5.58
C GLU A 315 19.15 16.07 -6.77
N GLY A 316 18.65 15.07 -7.48
CA GLY A 316 18.07 15.24 -8.81
C GLY A 316 19.14 15.66 -9.82
N GLY A 317 19.07 15.16 -11.04
CA GLY A 317 19.91 15.63 -12.14
C GLY A 317 19.35 16.93 -12.75
N LEU A 318 19.34 17.01 -14.07
CA LEU A 318 18.67 18.10 -14.81
C LEU A 318 17.14 18.02 -14.73
N GLU A 319 16.57 16.85 -14.40
CA GLU A 319 15.13 16.69 -14.26
C GLU A 319 14.66 17.26 -12.91
N LYS A 320 13.61 18.09 -12.94
CA LYS A 320 13.01 18.62 -11.71
C LYS A 320 12.49 17.45 -10.85
N LYS A 321 12.85 17.44 -9.57
CA LYS A 321 12.29 16.50 -8.60
C LYS A 321 10.77 16.52 -8.64
N PRO A 322 10.09 15.36 -8.76
CA PRO A 322 8.64 15.31 -8.74
C PRO A 322 8.05 15.85 -7.43
N ASP A 323 7.05 16.73 -7.53
CA ASP A 323 6.42 17.37 -6.37
C ASP A 323 5.53 16.39 -5.56
N ASN A 324 5.33 15.18 -6.06
CA ASN A 324 4.54 14.12 -5.43
C ASN A 324 5.37 13.02 -4.76
N ILE A 325 6.70 13.19 -4.65
CA ILE A 325 7.61 12.17 -4.08
C ILE A 325 8.50 12.78 -3.00
N LEU A 326 8.53 12.15 -1.82
CA LEU A 326 9.52 12.40 -0.77
C LEU A 326 10.25 11.10 -0.40
N ILE A 327 11.45 11.26 0.15
CA ILE A 327 12.25 10.16 0.69
C ILE A 327 12.26 10.28 2.21
N TYR A 328 11.80 9.23 2.89
CA TYR A 328 11.89 9.09 4.33
C TYR A 328 12.81 7.92 4.67
N ALA A 329 13.71 8.12 5.61
CA ALA A 329 14.60 7.06 6.08
C ALA A 329 14.60 6.97 7.60
N THR A 330 14.78 5.76 8.11
CA THR A 330 15.12 5.55 9.52
C THR A 330 16.58 5.11 9.62
N SER A 331 17.23 5.44 10.72
CA SER A 331 18.60 5.00 11.00
C SER A 331 18.84 4.86 12.50
N ASN A 332 19.62 3.88 12.87
CA ASN A 332 20.16 3.75 14.22
C ASN A 332 21.47 4.55 14.42
N ARG A 333 21.94 5.25 13.37
CA ARG A 333 23.16 6.06 13.35
C ARG A 333 22.83 7.52 13.02
N ARG A 334 23.48 8.44 13.71
CA ARG A 334 23.26 9.88 13.51
C ARG A 334 23.72 10.36 12.12
N HIS A 335 24.81 9.81 11.63
CA HIS A 335 25.47 10.25 10.39
C HIS A 335 25.32 9.27 9.22
N LEU A 336 24.47 8.22 9.33
CA LEU A 336 24.25 7.17 8.34
C LEU A 336 25.48 6.31 8.04
N VAL A 337 26.66 6.64 8.55
CA VAL A 337 27.92 5.97 8.31
C VAL A 337 28.54 5.51 9.63
N ARG A 338 29.29 4.43 9.60
CA ARG A 338 30.04 3.95 10.76
C ARG A 338 31.25 4.83 10.99
N GLU A 339 31.23 5.61 12.09
CA GLU A 339 32.39 6.33 12.57
C GLU A 339 33.37 5.35 13.23
N LYS A 340 34.61 5.28 12.81
CA LYS A 340 35.67 4.59 13.54
C LYS A 340 36.20 5.52 14.63
N SER A 341 36.61 4.94 15.74
CA SER A 341 37.26 5.74 16.80
C SER A 341 38.59 6.39 16.34
N SER A 342 39.22 5.84 15.30
CA SER A 342 40.35 6.43 14.61
C SER A 342 40.02 7.75 13.91
N ASP A 343 38.80 7.89 13.34
CA ASP A 343 38.40 9.09 12.60
C ASP A 343 38.36 10.36 13.48
N LYS A 344 38.29 10.20 14.81
CA LYS A 344 38.40 11.29 15.77
C LYS A 344 39.82 11.69 16.09
N LEU A 345 40.80 10.81 15.85
CA LEU A 345 42.24 11.06 16.08
C LEU A 345 42.94 11.58 14.81
N GLU A 346 42.45 11.20 13.62
CA GLU A 346 43.05 11.58 12.33
C GLU A 346 42.75 13.04 11.92
N ILE A 347 41.85 13.75 12.62
CA ILE A 347 41.64 15.20 12.44
C ILE A 347 42.89 16.00 12.82
N MET A 348 43.90 15.38 13.44
CA MET A 348 45.12 16.04 13.92
C MET A 348 46.36 15.75 13.09
N ASP A 349 46.33 14.84 12.11
CA ASP A 349 47.49 14.55 11.24
C ASP A 349 47.19 14.91 9.76
N ASP A 350 48.01 15.76 9.19
CA ASP A 350 47.85 16.51 7.94
C ASP A 350 48.08 15.68 6.67
N ASP A 351 48.18 14.35 6.74
CA ASP A 351 48.66 13.51 5.62
C ASP A 351 47.58 12.59 4.97
N ASP A 352 46.29 12.66 5.38
CA ASP A 352 45.23 11.79 4.82
C ASP A 352 44.06 12.59 4.24
N LEU A 353 44.31 13.39 3.20
CA LEU A 353 43.30 14.14 2.44
C LEU A 353 42.19 13.26 1.84
N HIS A 354 42.44 11.98 1.57
CA HIS A 354 41.50 11.08 0.94
C HIS A 354 40.44 10.50 1.90
N SER A 355 40.74 10.30 3.16
CA SER A 355 39.75 9.85 4.18
C SER A 355 38.76 10.97 4.55
N SER A 356 39.27 12.20 4.61
CA SER A 356 38.46 13.41 4.86
C SER A 356 37.39 13.64 3.77
N ASP A 357 37.74 13.45 2.48
CA ASP A 357 36.83 13.66 1.35
C ASP A 357 35.66 12.64 1.36
N THR A 358 35.95 11.39 1.67
CA THR A 358 34.92 10.33 1.73
C THR A 358 33.95 10.56 2.90
N VAL A 359 34.43 10.97 4.04
CA VAL A 359 33.60 11.31 5.22
C VAL A 359 32.75 12.54 4.94
N GLN A 360 33.32 13.59 4.34
CA GLN A 360 32.59 14.79 3.95
C GLN A 360 31.50 14.49 2.89
N GLU A 361 31.81 13.64 1.93
CA GLU A 361 30.85 13.25 0.90
C GLU A 361 29.64 12.49 1.51
N LYS A 362 29.87 11.61 2.47
CA LYS A 362 28.84 10.86 3.18
C LYS A 362 28.03 11.74 4.14
N LEU A 363 28.67 12.66 4.83
CA LEU A 363 27.98 13.68 5.63
C LEU A 363 27.08 14.56 4.76
N SER A 364 27.49 14.82 3.52
CA SER A 364 26.69 15.58 2.55
C SER A 364 25.33 14.96 2.29
N LEU A 365 25.20 13.61 2.32
CA LEU A 365 23.94 12.90 2.16
C LEU A 365 22.96 13.21 3.33
N VAL A 366 23.46 13.24 4.57
CA VAL A 366 22.63 13.55 5.75
C VAL A 366 22.05 14.95 5.67
N TYR A 367 22.84 15.92 5.18
CA TYR A 367 22.38 17.31 5.02
C TYR A 367 21.29 17.49 3.96
N ARG A 368 21.09 16.51 3.06
CA ARG A 368 20.03 16.53 2.06
C ARG A 368 18.67 16.12 2.60
N PHE A 369 18.62 15.55 3.81
CA PHE A 369 17.39 15.40 4.54
C PHE A 369 17.08 16.72 5.26
N GLY A 370 16.20 17.52 4.68
CA GLY A 370 15.85 18.84 5.21
C GLY A 370 15.17 18.78 6.58
N VAL A 371 14.50 17.66 6.90
CA VAL A 371 13.93 17.38 8.23
C VAL A 371 14.68 16.22 8.86
N ARG A 372 15.24 16.46 10.05
CA ARG A 372 15.95 15.45 10.85
C ARG A 372 15.32 15.36 12.22
N ILE A 373 14.86 14.17 12.60
CA ILE A 373 14.10 13.92 13.80
C ILE A 373 14.83 12.90 14.67
N TYR A 374 15.20 13.32 15.87
CA TYR A 374 15.90 12.47 16.82
C TYR A 374 14.92 11.69 17.70
N TYR A 375 15.13 10.39 17.79
CA TYR A 375 14.42 9.44 18.65
C TYR A 375 15.42 8.85 19.65
N GLY A 376 15.61 9.51 20.78
CA GLY A 376 16.51 9.03 21.85
C GLY A 376 15.87 7.94 22.71
N ALA A 377 16.70 7.20 23.43
CA ALA A 377 16.20 6.25 24.44
C ALA A 377 15.34 7.01 25.48
N PRO A 378 14.20 6.46 25.90
CA PRO A 378 13.36 7.09 26.91
C PRO A 378 14.06 7.09 28.26
N SER A 379 13.81 8.13 29.04
CA SER A 379 14.18 8.16 30.47
C SER A 379 13.42 7.04 31.23
N LYS A 380 13.88 6.71 32.42
CA LYS A 380 13.20 5.70 33.26
C LYS A 380 11.72 6.02 33.49
N LYS A 381 11.38 7.31 33.67
CA LYS A 381 9.99 7.78 33.87
C LYS A 381 9.15 7.56 32.59
N GLU A 382 9.71 7.90 31.45
CA GLU A 382 9.03 7.71 30.17
C GLU A 382 8.83 6.22 29.86
N PHE A 383 9.84 5.38 30.12
CA PHE A 383 9.72 3.94 30.00
C PHE A 383 8.59 3.37 30.88
N GLN A 384 8.52 3.79 32.14
CA GLN A 384 7.44 3.41 33.04
C GLN A 384 6.06 3.87 32.51
N THR A 385 5.98 5.07 31.94
CA THR A 385 4.75 5.57 31.33
C THR A 385 4.37 4.71 30.11
N ILE A 386 5.33 4.30 29.29
CA ILE A 386 5.10 3.39 28.15
C ILE A 386 4.55 2.03 28.64
N VAL A 387 5.19 1.46 29.68
CA VAL A 387 4.76 0.17 30.26
C VAL A 387 3.32 0.26 30.79
N LYS A 388 2.98 1.30 31.56
CA LYS A 388 1.62 1.51 32.07
C LYS A 388 0.59 1.61 30.96
N ALA A 389 0.86 2.42 29.94
CA ALA A 389 -0.05 2.59 28.82
C ALA A 389 -0.25 1.29 28.03
N LEU A 390 0.81 0.53 27.81
CA LEU A 390 0.72 -0.78 27.14
C LEU A 390 -0.03 -1.81 28.00
N ALA A 391 0.22 -1.86 29.32
CA ALA A 391 -0.51 -2.74 30.24
C ALA A 391 -2.01 -2.44 30.25
N GLN A 392 -2.38 -1.17 30.35
CA GLN A 392 -3.77 -0.72 30.32
C GLN A 392 -4.48 -1.12 29.00
N ARG A 393 -3.82 -0.92 27.86
CA ARG A 393 -4.37 -1.28 26.53
C ARG A 393 -4.61 -2.78 26.38
N ASN A 394 -3.75 -3.58 26.99
CA ASN A 394 -3.84 -5.04 26.91
C ASN A 394 -4.64 -5.65 28.07
N GLY A 395 -5.30 -4.84 28.89
CA GLY A 395 -6.19 -5.32 29.97
C GLY A 395 -5.44 -6.01 31.12
N ILE A 396 -4.15 -5.72 31.31
CA ILE A 396 -3.38 -6.29 32.43
C ILE A 396 -3.80 -5.61 33.72
N THR A 397 -4.26 -6.40 34.69
CA THR A 397 -4.83 -5.95 35.98
C THR A 397 -3.82 -5.98 37.14
N MET A 398 -2.54 -6.19 36.85
CA MET A 398 -1.46 -6.21 37.85
C MET A 398 -1.36 -4.85 38.58
N PRO A 399 -1.15 -4.84 39.94
CA PRO A 399 -0.92 -3.62 40.68
C PRO A 399 0.25 -2.80 40.11
N GLU A 400 0.12 -1.49 40.08
CA GLU A 400 1.11 -0.61 39.40
C GLU A 400 2.53 -0.79 39.94
N ASP A 401 2.69 -0.87 41.26
CA ASP A 401 4.01 -1.01 41.89
C ASP A 401 4.67 -2.35 41.48
N GLU A 402 3.91 -3.42 41.42
CA GLU A 402 4.38 -4.75 40.99
C GLU A 402 4.73 -4.74 39.50
N LEU A 403 3.86 -4.17 38.66
CA LEU A 403 4.09 -4.03 37.22
C LEU A 403 5.40 -3.29 36.93
N LEU A 404 5.64 -2.16 37.61
CA LEU A 404 6.84 -1.36 37.41
C LEU A 404 8.09 -2.04 37.96
N LEU A 405 7.96 -2.79 39.06
CA LEU A 405 9.08 -3.57 39.63
C LEU A 405 9.50 -4.68 38.64
N GLU A 406 8.55 -5.43 38.12
CA GLU A 406 8.82 -6.49 37.15
C GLU A 406 9.33 -5.92 35.81
N ALA A 407 8.80 -4.80 35.34
CA ALA A 407 9.28 -4.13 34.15
C ALA A 407 10.74 -3.65 34.29
N ASN A 408 11.13 -3.14 35.46
CA ASN A 408 12.52 -2.75 35.73
C ASN A 408 13.46 -3.98 35.77
N LYS A 409 13.02 -5.11 36.33
CA LYS A 409 13.80 -6.37 36.31
C LYS A 409 13.98 -6.85 34.87
N TRP A 410 12.91 -6.79 34.08
CA TRP A 410 12.93 -7.20 32.67
C TRP A 410 13.91 -6.35 31.84
N GLU A 411 13.84 -5.04 31.98
CA GLU A 411 14.74 -4.08 31.32
C GLU A 411 16.20 -4.39 31.62
N LEU A 412 16.56 -4.54 32.88
CA LEU A 412 17.92 -4.87 33.32
C LEU A 412 18.44 -6.18 32.71
N SER A 413 17.57 -7.15 32.48
CA SER A 413 17.94 -8.46 31.89
C SER A 413 18.03 -8.43 30.36
N ARG A 414 17.38 -7.47 29.68
CA ARG A 414 17.21 -7.45 28.21
C ARG A 414 17.92 -6.30 27.50
N GLY A 415 18.55 -5.39 28.23
CA GLY A 415 19.51 -4.44 27.68
C GLY A 415 18.94 -3.12 27.19
N GLY A 416 18.08 -2.47 27.94
CA GLY A 416 17.86 -1.03 27.79
C GLY A 416 16.41 -0.57 27.80
N LEU A 417 16.26 0.70 28.16
CA LEU A 417 14.99 1.42 28.21
C LEU A 417 14.52 1.74 26.78
N THR A 418 13.65 0.90 26.19
CA THR A 418 13.08 1.12 24.85
C THR A 418 11.61 0.74 24.79
N GLY A 419 10.87 1.31 23.81
CA GLY A 419 9.50 0.90 23.56
C GLY A 419 9.38 -0.58 23.16
N ARG A 420 10.38 -1.12 22.47
CA ARG A 420 10.46 -2.56 22.13
C ARG A 420 10.58 -3.43 23.38
N THR A 421 11.44 -3.03 24.32
CA THR A 421 11.62 -3.76 25.58
C THR A 421 10.34 -3.74 26.41
N ALA A 422 9.64 -2.60 26.44
CA ALA A 422 8.35 -2.48 27.11
C ALA A 422 7.29 -3.40 26.46
N GLN A 423 7.18 -3.42 25.12
CA GLN A 423 6.23 -4.30 24.43
C GLN A 423 6.54 -5.77 24.68
N GLN A 424 7.81 -6.18 24.61
CA GLN A 424 8.22 -7.57 24.88
C GLN A 424 7.90 -8.00 26.33
N PHE A 425 7.99 -7.07 27.27
CA PHE A 425 7.59 -7.32 28.66
C PHE A 425 6.08 -7.58 28.76
N ILE A 426 5.26 -6.75 28.11
CA ILE A 426 3.81 -6.92 28.08
C ILE A 426 3.42 -8.24 27.39
N ASP A 427 4.03 -8.55 26.25
CA ASP A 427 3.79 -9.81 25.55
C ASP A 427 4.15 -11.03 26.42
N HIS A 428 5.22 -10.92 27.20
CA HIS A 428 5.61 -11.95 28.17
C HIS A 428 4.58 -12.13 29.29
N LEU A 429 4.02 -11.02 29.82
CA LEU A 429 2.98 -11.09 30.84
C LEU A 429 1.70 -11.74 30.28
N LEU A 430 1.30 -11.37 29.06
CA LEU A 430 0.12 -11.95 28.40
C LEU A 430 0.29 -13.46 28.15
N GLY A 431 1.49 -13.91 27.80
CA GLY A 431 1.79 -15.34 27.64
C GLY A 431 1.81 -16.15 28.94
N LYS A 432 1.79 -15.49 30.11
CA LYS A 432 1.73 -16.17 31.43
C LYS A 432 0.30 -16.28 31.99
N VAL A 433 -0.67 -15.58 31.42
CA VAL A 433 -2.06 -15.51 31.94
C VAL A 433 -2.89 -16.74 31.54
N GLU A 434 -2.35 -17.71 30.81
CA GLU A 434 -3.03 -18.95 30.42
C GLU A 434 -2.75 -20.16 31.34
N GLU A 435 -2.47 -19.93 32.64
CA GLU A 435 -2.49 -21.02 33.64
C GLU A 435 -3.57 -20.83 34.69
#